data_a13eda56bacaac9e5e71d8ceeec0da2c
#
_entry.id   a13eda56bacaac9e5e71d8ceeec0da2c
#
_cell.length_a   1.000
_cell.length_b   1.000
_cell.length_c   1.000
_cell.angle_alpha   90.00
_cell.angle_beta   90.00
_cell.angle_gamma   90.00
#
_symmetry.space_group_name_H-M   'P 1'
#
loop_
_entity.id
_entity.type
_entity.pdbx_description
1 polymer ?
#
loop_
_entity_poly.entity_id
_entity_poly.type
_entity_poly.pdbx_seq_one_letter_code
_entity_poly.pdbx_strand_id
1 'polypeptide(L)'
;PPPPVMSWRGTEGGIAAARMGHYAIMTPESHCYLDHYQDDPETQPLAFGACIPIGQTYSYDPAPDSLGSDICKYILGVQGNVWAEYLPTYEHAEYMIYPRIIALAEVGWTPMENKHPESFKRRINNEIRYIRTKGYNPFTLSEQVQTSQTVDYAKKKIMLSLTSEKHPIDIRYTTDGSEPTVSSKLYKKPFAVKDSILLTARLFDGEKPIGKSLHLRTDYHKGIGKKITYAPGGRYYQHKEVYKGGGDAGLLDGLRGGKSYMDGRWQGFCPNDLDAIIDLGEVTAIHRVMANFMQIRTPQVFLPAKVEVWASVDGKNFTLLGSDICSEEEAGKDVIFRDFGWIGTPTETRYVRFHAIQGKKQFLFTDEIVIQ
;
A
#
# COMPACT_ATOMS: atom_id res chain seq x y z
N PRO A 1 42.13 -0.85 5.33
CA PRO A 1 40.77 -1.20 5.74
C PRO A 1 40.13 -2.13 4.70
N PRO A 2 39.24 -3.06 5.09
CA PRO A 2 38.54 -3.88 4.12
C PRO A 2 37.67 -3.01 3.21
N PRO A 3 37.39 -3.44 1.97
CA PRO A 3 36.60 -2.65 1.02
C PRO A 3 35.18 -2.42 1.57
N PRO A 4 34.57 -1.26 1.30
CA PRO A 4 33.20 -0.98 1.73
C PRO A 4 32.21 -1.89 1.00
N VAL A 5 31.13 -2.24 1.69
CA VAL A 5 30.02 -3.05 1.16
C VAL A 5 28.89 -2.12 0.73
N MET A 6 28.31 -2.35 -0.45
CA MET A 6 27.11 -1.67 -0.91
C MET A 6 25.89 -2.58 -0.70
N SER A 7 24.92 -2.12 0.11
CA SER A 7 23.71 -2.89 0.46
C SER A 7 22.53 -2.44 -0.40
N TRP A 8 22.23 -3.19 -1.48
CA TRP A 8 21.19 -2.81 -2.45
C TRP A 8 19.92 -3.67 -2.38
N ARG A 9 20.01 -4.96 -2.00
CA ARG A 9 18.84 -5.85 -1.83
C ARG A 9 18.04 -5.63 -0.55
N GLY A 10 18.27 -4.52 0.14
CA GLY A 10 17.72 -4.17 1.43
C GLY A 10 18.81 -3.66 2.36
N THR A 11 18.50 -3.54 3.64
CA THR A 11 19.42 -2.99 4.65
C THR A 11 20.26 -4.05 5.35
N GLU A 12 19.80 -5.30 5.37
CA GLU A 12 20.36 -6.39 6.18
C GLU A 12 21.83 -6.69 5.88
N GLY A 13 22.20 -6.70 4.59
CA GLY A 13 23.58 -6.95 4.15
C GLY A 13 24.54 -5.87 4.64
N GLY A 14 24.15 -4.60 4.59
CA GLY A 14 24.95 -3.48 5.08
C GLY A 14 25.09 -3.50 6.61
N ILE A 15 24.00 -3.80 7.32
CA ILE A 15 23.99 -3.94 8.78
C ILE A 15 24.89 -5.10 9.21
N ALA A 16 24.82 -6.25 8.53
CA ALA A 16 25.69 -7.39 8.80
C ALA A 16 27.18 -7.04 8.58
N ALA A 17 27.49 -6.35 7.49
CA ALA A 17 28.84 -5.87 7.22
C ALA A 17 29.35 -4.90 8.31
N ALA A 18 28.51 -3.93 8.72
CA ALA A 18 28.84 -2.98 9.78
C ALA A 18 29.09 -3.69 11.14
N ARG A 19 28.30 -4.70 11.48
CA ARG A 19 28.54 -5.54 12.67
C ARG A 19 29.85 -6.32 12.63
N MET A 20 30.36 -6.62 11.43
CA MET A 20 31.65 -7.27 11.20
C MET A 20 32.82 -6.27 11.12
N GLY A 21 32.56 -4.98 11.30
CA GLY A 21 33.57 -3.91 11.23
C GLY A 21 33.94 -3.45 9.81
N HIS A 22 33.11 -3.79 8.81
CA HIS A 22 33.25 -3.28 7.44
C HIS A 22 32.44 -2.01 7.26
N TYR A 23 32.99 -1.06 6.50
CA TYR A 23 32.20 0.09 6.08
C TYR A 23 31.08 -0.33 5.13
N ALA A 24 29.92 0.33 5.26
CA ALA A 24 28.76 0.08 4.42
C ALA A 24 28.22 1.39 3.82
N ILE A 25 27.83 1.33 2.55
CA ILE A 25 27.04 2.34 1.86
C ILE A 25 25.63 1.78 1.69
N MET A 26 24.63 2.48 2.22
CA MET A 26 23.25 2.03 2.19
C MET A 26 22.56 2.53 0.92
N THR A 27 22.13 1.58 0.08
CA THR A 27 21.49 1.87 -1.20
C THR A 27 20.32 0.92 -1.48
N PRO A 28 19.41 0.70 -0.49
CA PRO A 28 18.33 -0.27 -0.67
C PRO A 28 17.41 0.12 -1.81
N GLU A 29 17.07 -0.87 -2.65
CA GLU A 29 16.19 -0.72 -3.80
C GLU A 29 14.89 0.02 -3.46
N SER A 30 14.32 -0.28 -2.30
CA SER A 30 13.04 0.30 -1.85
C SER A 30 13.04 1.82 -1.62
N HIS A 31 14.21 2.47 -1.50
CA HIS A 31 14.31 3.91 -1.17
C HIS A 31 15.29 4.69 -2.06
N CYS A 32 16.27 3.99 -2.63
CA CYS A 32 17.43 4.63 -3.26
C CYS A 32 17.52 4.42 -4.78
N TYR A 33 16.61 3.64 -5.39
CA TYR A 33 16.60 3.40 -6.83
C TYR A 33 15.78 4.45 -7.55
N LEU A 34 16.47 5.42 -8.14
CA LEU A 34 15.86 6.59 -8.78
C LEU A 34 15.43 6.31 -10.23
N ASP A 35 15.67 5.12 -10.76
CA ASP A 35 15.17 4.59 -12.02
C ASP A 35 13.79 3.91 -11.88
N HIS A 36 13.28 3.72 -10.65
CA HIS A 36 11.94 3.21 -10.38
C HIS A 36 10.86 4.30 -10.56
N TYR A 37 9.62 3.87 -10.81
CA TYR A 37 8.47 4.79 -10.88
C TYR A 37 8.41 5.68 -9.63
N GLN A 38 8.04 6.93 -9.81
CA GLN A 38 7.87 7.88 -8.70
C GLN A 38 6.41 8.27 -8.44
N ASP A 39 5.49 7.79 -9.29
CA ASP A 39 4.04 7.92 -9.17
C ASP A 39 3.36 6.70 -9.82
N ASP A 40 2.02 6.70 -9.91
CA ASP A 40 1.22 5.67 -10.57
C ASP A 40 1.77 5.37 -11.98
N PRO A 41 2.22 4.14 -12.26
CA PRO A 41 2.81 3.76 -13.55
C PRO A 41 1.95 4.13 -14.78
N GLU A 42 0.61 4.18 -14.62
CA GLU A 42 -0.29 4.60 -15.70
C GLU A 42 -0.12 6.07 -16.11
N THR A 43 0.54 6.87 -15.28
CA THR A 43 0.74 8.31 -15.49
C THR A 43 2.18 8.68 -15.77
N GLN A 44 3.08 7.69 -15.75
CA GLN A 44 4.52 7.89 -15.82
C GLN A 44 5.11 7.32 -17.11
N PRO A 45 6.25 7.87 -17.58
CA PRO A 45 7.07 7.19 -18.57
C PRO A 45 7.45 5.78 -18.11
N LEU A 46 7.66 4.87 -19.08
CA LEU A 46 8.07 3.51 -18.76
C LEU A 46 9.33 3.52 -17.89
N ALA A 47 9.27 2.81 -16.75
CA ALA A 47 10.37 2.66 -15.82
C ALA A 47 10.40 1.22 -15.28
N PHE A 48 11.43 0.89 -14.51
CA PHE A 48 11.57 -0.41 -13.88
C PHE A 48 10.99 -0.41 -12.45
N GLY A 49 10.55 -1.58 -11.99
CA GLY A 49 10.31 -1.87 -10.58
C GLY A 49 9.02 -1.30 -9.99
N ALA A 50 9.08 -1.11 -8.68
CA ALA A 50 7.97 -0.61 -7.88
C ALA A 50 7.87 0.93 -7.95
N CYS A 51 6.81 1.49 -7.38
CA CYS A 51 6.69 2.93 -7.20
C CYS A 51 7.42 3.36 -5.91
N ILE A 52 8.34 4.33 -6.04
CA ILE A 52 9.08 4.96 -4.94
C ILE A 52 8.81 6.47 -4.97
N PRO A 53 7.73 6.93 -4.34
CA PRO A 53 7.44 8.35 -4.24
C PRO A 53 8.47 9.08 -3.37
N ILE A 54 8.57 10.38 -3.54
CA ILE A 54 9.57 11.21 -2.83
C ILE A 54 9.47 11.10 -1.31
N GLY A 55 8.26 10.94 -0.78
CA GLY A 55 8.03 10.74 0.65
C GLY A 55 8.65 9.45 1.18
N GLN A 56 8.64 8.39 0.39
CA GLN A 56 9.29 7.12 0.74
C GLN A 56 10.81 7.26 0.78
N THR A 57 11.43 7.90 -0.23
CA THR A 57 12.87 8.21 -0.21
C THR A 57 13.21 9.07 1.01
N TYR A 58 12.43 10.12 1.30
CA TYR A 58 12.66 11.01 2.43
C TYR A 58 12.53 10.35 3.80
N SER A 59 11.65 9.36 3.93
CA SER A 59 11.42 8.65 5.21
C SER A 59 12.55 7.71 5.60
N TYR A 60 13.47 7.41 4.68
CA TYR A 60 14.53 6.45 4.91
C TYR A 60 15.47 6.87 6.05
N ASP A 61 15.79 5.91 6.92
CA ASP A 61 16.81 6.01 7.95
C ASP A 61 17.93 4.98 7.67
N PRO A 62 19.11 5.42 7.21
CA PRO A 62 20.19 4.50 6.87
C PRO A 62 20.91 3.91 8.09
N ALA A 63 20.82 4.57 9.24
CA ALA A 63 21.55 4.22 10.46
C ALA A 63 20.69 4.41 11.72
N PRO A 64 19.59 3.63 11.86
CA PRO A 64 18.67 3.81 12.99
C PRO A 64 19.36 3.59 14.34
N ASP A 65 19.03 4.45 15.32
CA ASP A 65 19.61 4.44 16.68
C ASP A 65 19.53 3.07 17.35
N SER A 66 18.57 2.25 16.99
CA SER A 66 18.41 0.88 17.49
C SER A 66 19.58 -0.04 17.17
N LEU A 67 20.45 0.32 16.19
CA LEU A 67 21.68 -0.43 15.90
C LEU A 67 22.81 -0.14 16.90
N GLY A 68 22.76 1.00 17.58
CA GLY A 68 23.82 1.48 18.47
C GLY A 68 24.98 2.16 17.76
N SER A 69 25.62 3.11 18.42
CA SER A 69 26.70 3.94 17.89
C SER A 69 27.90 3.13 17.37
N ASP A 70 28.19 2.00 18.01
CA ASP A 70 29.30 1.11 17.63
C ASP A 70 29.14 0.47 16.27
N ILE A 71 27.90 0.31 15.78
CA ILE A 71 27.58 -0.19 14.45
C ILE A 71 27.38 0.95 13.48
N CYS A 72 26.63 2.00 13.88
CA CYS A 72 26.30 3.14 13.03
C CYS A 72 27.56 3.84 12.48
N LYS A 73 28.67 3.89 13.23
CA LYS A 73 29.93 4.47 12.76
C LYS A 73 30.53 3.84 11.51
N TYR A 74 30.12 2.61 11.18
CA TYR A 74 30.54 1.91 9.94
C TYR A 74 29.62 2.20 8.77
N ILE A 75 28.47 2.85 8.97
CA ILE A 75 27.56 3.26 7.88
C ILE A 75 28.03 4.61 7.38
N LEU A 76 28.63 4.62 6.17
CA LEU A 76 29.23 5.82 5.58
C LEU A 76 28.18 6.81 5.06
N GLY A 77 26.97 6.31 4.75
CA GLY A 77 25.90 7.12 4.21
C GLY A 77 25.06 6.36 3.20
N VAL A 78 24.44 7.12 2.28
CA VAL A 78 23.48 6.63 1.28
C VAL A 78 23.97 6.92 -0.13
N GLN A 79 23.48 6.12 -1.10
CA GLN A 79 23.70 6.36 -2.52
C GLN A 79 22.40 6.14 -3.29
N GLY A 80 22.08 7.06 -4.21
CA GLY A 80 21.03 6.88 -5.19
C GLY A 80 21.55 6.12 -6.42
N ASN A 81 20.82 5.10 -6.86
CA ASN A 81 21.12 4.34 -8.06
C ASN A 81 20.23 4.79 -9.21
N VAL A 82 20.82 4.86 -10.41
CA VAL A 82 20.13 5.21 -11.66
C VAL A 82 20.59 4.23 -12.73
N TRP A 83 19.74 3.25 -13.06
CA TRP A 83 20.02 2.26 -14.09
C TRP A 83 19.36 2.69 -15.40
N ALA A 84 20.07 2.51 -16.51
CA ALA A 84 19.71 3.16 -17.77
C ALA A 84 18.82 2.33 -18.70
N GLU A 85 18.28 1.18 -18.25
CA GLU A 85 17.49 0.29 -19.10
C GLU A 85 16.29 0.99 -19.76
N TYR A 86 15.68 1.95 -19.06
CA TYR A 86 14.51 2.70 -19.52
C TYR A 86 14.75 4.21 -19.56
N LEU A 87 16.00 4.66 -19.59
CA LEU A 87 16.37 6.08 -19.59
C LEU A 87 17.02 6.47 -20.93
N PRO A 88 16.25 6.68 -22.01
CA PRO A 88 16.78 6.88 -23.34
C PRO A 88 17.42 8.26 -23.57
N THR A 89 17.10 9.27 -22.75
CA THR A 89 17.58 10.65 -22.88
C THR A 89 17.99 11.25 -21.54
N TYR A 90 18.76 12.33 -21.58
CA TYR A 90 19.15 13.09 -20.39
C TYR A 90 17.92 13.73 -19.71
N GLU A 91 16.96 14.24 -20.48
CA GLU A 91 15.74 14.84 -19.97
C GLU A 91 14.90 13.80 -19.19
N HIS A 92 14.90 12.54 -19.66
CA HIS A 92 14.24 11.46 -18.94
C HIS A 92 15.01 11.11 -17.66
N ALA A 93 16.33 11.07 -17.69
CA ALA A 93 17.15 10.85 -16.51
C ALA A 93 16.95 11.96 -15.47
N GLU A 94 16.91 13.22 -15.87
CA GLU A 94 16.60 14.36 -14.99
C GLU A 94 15.22 14.22 -14.35
N TYR A 95 14.20 13.83 -15.14
CA TYR A 95 12.86 13.57 -14.66
C TYR A 95 12.84 12.50 -13.57
N MET A 96 13.59 11.43 -13.74
CA MET A 96 13.63 10.30 -12.80
C MET A 96 14.47 10.61 -11.56
N ILE A 97 15.55 11.37 -11.69
CA ILE A 97 16.46 11.70 -10.59
C ILE A 97 15.85 12.79 -9.70
N TYR A 98 15.39 13.90 -10.31
CA TYR A 98 14.82 15.01 -9.56
C TYR A 98 13.31 14.86 -9.39
N PRO A 99 12.75 15.14 -8.16
CA PRO A 99 13.44 15.74 -7.01
C PRO A 99 13.96 14.72 -5.99
N ARG A 100 13.86 13.41 -6.23
CA ARG A 100 14.19 12.36 -5.23
C ARG A 100 15.64 12.40 -4.75
N ILE A 101 16.58 12.79 -5.60
CA ILE A 101 17.97 12.94 -5.18
C ILE A 101 18.14 14.02 -4.11
N ILE A 102 17.30 15.06 -4.10
CA ILE A 102 17.31 16.11 -3.07
C ILE A 102 16.79 15.53 -1.76
N ALA A 103 15.76 14.69 -1.80
CA ALA A 103 15.27 13.98 -0.62
C ALA A 103 16.37 13.06 -0.05
N LEU A 104 17.07 12.33 -0.91
CA LEU A 104 18.16 11.45 -0.51
C LEU A 104 19.36 12.22 0.04
N ALA A 105 19.67 13.39 -0.50
CA ALA A 105 20.70 14.27 0.06
C ALA A 105 20.34 14.70 1.50
N GLU A 106 19.08 15.08 1.75
CA GLU A 106 18.63 15.45 3.10
C GLU A 106 18.66 14.21 4.04
N VAL A 107 18.37 13.00 3.54
CA VAL A 107 18.55 11.76 4.30
C VAL A 107 20.00 11.55 4.74
N GLY A 108 20.96 11.85 3.87
CA GLY A 108 22.38 11.69 4.18
C GLY A 108 22.97 12.76 5.11
N TRP A 109 22.38 13.97 5.15
CA TRP A 109 22.92 15.12 5.88
C TRP A 109 22.14 15.50 7.13
N THR A 110 20.90 15.03 7.29
CA THR A 110 20.00 15.45 8.37
C THR A 110 19.68 14.29 9.31
N PRO A 111 20.06 14.36 10.59
CA PRO A 111 19.64 13.36 11.58
C PRO A 111 18.12 13.22 11.65
N MET A 112 17.63 12.02 11.96
CA MET A 112 16.20 11.70 11.94
C MET A 112 15.36 12.63 12.81
N GLU A 113 15.84 12.98 13.99
CA GLU A 113 15.18 13.92 14.93
C GLU A 113 15.01 15.33 14.38
N ASN A 114 15.81 15.71 13.38
CA ASN A 114 15.76 17.02 12.73
C ASN A 114 15.01 17.00 11.39
N LYS A 115 14.49 15.84 10.96
CA LYS A 115 13.69 15.72 9.75
C LYS A 115 12.25 16.17 10.00
N HIS A 116 11.80 17.15 9.20
CA HIS A 116 10.46 17.70 9.29
C HIS A 116 9.71 17.56 7.96
N PRO A 117 8.88 16.51 7.77
CA PRO A 117 8.22 16.22 6.50
C PRO A 117 7.42 17.38 5.92
N GLU A 118 6.68 18.13 6.75
CA GLU A 118 5.90 19.29 6.27
C GLU A 118 6.78 20.45 5.82
N SER A 119 7.92 20.68 6.49
CA SER A 119 8.91 21.66 6.04
C SER A 119 9.58 21.21 4.74
N PHE A 120 9.97 19.95 4.64
CA PHE A 120 10.54 19.36 3.43
C PHE A 120 9.60 19.53 2.25
N LYS A 121 8.32 19.17 2.40
CA LYS A 121 7.29 19.31 1.38
C LYS A 121 7.21 20.74 0.81
N ARG A 122 7.23 21.76 1.67
CA ARG A 122 7.24 23.16 1.21
C ARG A 122 8.52 23.52 0.46
N ARG A 123 9.67 23.11 0.98
CA ARG A 123 10.99 23.41 0.38
C ARG A 123 11.13 22.73 -0.99
N ILE A 124 10.78 21.45 -1.09
CA ILE A 124 10.95 20.71 -2.34
C ILE A 124 10.06 21.25 -3.46
N ASN A 125 8.86 21.73 -3.16
CA ASN A 125 8.01 22.39 -4.16
C ASN A 125 8.63 23.70 -4.68
N ASN A 126 9.41 24.42 -3.85
CA ASN A 126 10.18 25.59 -4.25
C ASN A 126 11.42 25.19 -5.08
N GLU A 127 12.14 24.16 -4.64
CA GLU A 127 13.35 23.68 -5.33
C GLU A 127 13.04 23.16 -6.74
N ILE A 128 11.93 22.47 -6.94
CA ILE A 128 11.49 22.05 -8.28
C ILE A 128 11.33 23.25 -9.21
N ARG A 129 10.70 24.34 -8.73
CA ARG A 129 10.59 25.57 -9.49
C ARG A 129 11.94 26.17 -9.83
N TYR A 130 12.86 26.22 -8.86
CA TYR A 130 14.21 26.72 -9.05
C TYR A 130 14.99 25.88 -10.07
N ILE A 131 14.99 24.55 -9.96
CA ILE A 131 15.66 23.63 -10.89
C ILE A 131 15.17 23.85 -12.31
N ARG A 132 13.86 24.02 -12.52
CA ARG A 132 13.28 24.31 -13.82
C ARG A 132 13.78 25.65 -14.41
N THR A 133 14.01 26.67 -13.58
CA THR A 133 14.60 27.93 -14.08
C THR A 133 16.06 27.78 -14.53
N LYS A 134 16.71 26.68 -14.13
CA LYS A 134 18.07 26.31 -14.58
C LYS A 134 18.07 25.45 -15.82
N GLY A 135 16.90 25.14 -16.41
CA GLY A 135 16.74 24.38 -17.63
C GLY A 135 16.67 22.86 -17.44
N TYR A 136 16.64 22.37 -16.21
CA TYR A 136 16.44 20.94 -15.95
C TYR A 136 14.96 20.53 -16.03
N ASN A 137 14.72 19.25 -16.24
CA ASN A 137 13.39 18.65 -16.38
C ASN A 137 13.01 17.77 -15.15
N PRO A 138 12.78 18.33 -13.96
CA PRO A 138 12.39 17.54 -12.79
C PRO A 138 10.95 17.03 -12.91
N PHE A 139 10.65 15.87 -12.30
CA PHE A 139 9.30 15.47 -12.00
C PHE A 139 8.62 16.52 -11.10
N THR A 140 7.39 16.89 -11.42
CA THR A 140 6.69 17.99 -10.76
C THR A 140 5.86 17.56 -9.55
N LEU A 141 6.14 16.40 -8.99
CA LEU A 141 5.42 15.71 -7.92
C LEU A 141 4.05 15.19 -8.33
N SER A 142 3.60 14.18 -7.60
CA SER A 142 2.32 13.52 -7.85
C SER A 142 1.14 14.50 -7.82
N GLU A 143 0.27 14.39 -8.80
CA GLU A 143 -1.03 15.08 -8.85
C GLU A 143 -2.15 14.23 -8.27
N GLN A 144 -1.82 13.24 -7.45
CA GLN A 144 -2.78 12.36 -6.82
C GLN A 144 -2.91 12.62 -5.33
N VAL A 145 -4.10 12.37 -4.80
CA VAL A 145 -4.32 12.33 -3.36
C VAL A 145 -3.79 11.01 -2.83
N GLN A 146 -2.95 11.07 -1.80
CA GLN A 146 -2.49 9.91 -1.04
C GLN A 146 -3.32 9.76 0.23
N THR A 147 -3.51 8.52 0.69
CA THR A 147 -4.23 8.24 1.93
C THR A 147 -3.38 7.46 2.91
N SER A 148 -3.63 7.69 4.19
CA SER A 148 -3.25 6.77 5.24
C SER A 148 -4.45 6.46 6.14
N GLN A 149 -4.47 5.23 6.65
CA GLN A 149 -5.57 4.71 7.46
C GLN A 149 -5.00 4.15 8.76
N THR A 150 -5.66 4.44 9.88
CA THR A 150 -5.36 3.83 11.18
C THR A 150 -6.66 3.41 11.86
N VAL A 151 -6.65 2.26 12.55
CA VAL A 151 -7.83 1.71 13.20
C VAL A 151 -7.78 1.96 14.70
N ASP A 152 -8.82 2.59 15.24
CA ASP A 152 -9.05 2.74 16.67
C ASP A 152 -10.08 1.68 17.10
N TYR A 153 -9.60 0.52 17.50
CA TYR A 153 -10.43 -0.62 17.90
C TYR A 153 -11.31 -0.30 19.10
N ALA A 154 -10.81 0.49 20.05
CA ALA A 154 -11.57 0.88 21.26
C ALA A 154 -12.75 1.78 20.93
N LYS A 155 -12.60 2.70 19.99
CA LYS A 155 -13.66 3.63 19.57
C LYS A 155 -14.40 3.16 18.31
N LYS A 156 -14.13 1.97 17.84
CA LYS A 156 -14.75 1.33 16.67
C LYS A 156 -14.82 2.29 15.47
N LYS A 157 -13.64 2.74 15.01
CA LYS A 157 -13.54 3.68 13.88
C LYS A 157 -12.22 3.54 13.14
N ILE A 158 -12.24 3.88 11.86
CA ILE A 158 -11.06 4.06 11.05
C ILE A 158 -10.79 5.57 10.93
N MET A 159 -9.55 5.98 11.20
CA MET A 159 -9.12 7.36 10.97
C MET A 159 -8.51 7.45 9.58
N LEU A 160 -9.03 8.34 8.74
CA LEU A 160 -8.53 8.63 7.42
C LEU A 160 -7.75 9.94 7.40
N SER A 161 -6.55 9.90 6.83
CA SER A 161 -5.75 11.08 6.52
C SER A 161 -5.55 11.18 5.02
N LEU A 162 -5.70 12.39 4.46
CA LEU A 162 -5.46 12.67 3.07
C LEU A 162 -4.23 13.58 2.96
N THR A 163 -3.34 13.28 2.03
CA THR A 163 -2.14 14.09 1.79
C THR A 163 -1.91 14.27 0.30
N SER A 164 -1.03 15.20 -0.04
CA SER A 164 -0.52 15.41 -1.39
C SER A 164 0.95 15.75 -1.33
N GLU A 165 1.71 15.42 -2.35
CA GLU A 165 3.10 15.89 -2.52
C GLU A 165 3.14 17.37 -2.92
N LYS A 166 2.10 17.87 -3.61
CA LYS A 166 2.00 19.28 -4.02
C LYS A 166 1.74 20.21 -2.83
N HIS A 167 2.32 21.42 -2.88
CA HIS A 167 2.11 22.48 -1.88
C HIS A 167 2.38 23.88 -2.48
N PRO A 168 1.49 24.87 -2.32
CA PRO A 168 0.14 24.75 -1.73
C PRO A 168 -0.83 24.04 -2.69
N ILE A 169 -1.81 23.33 -2.15
CA ILE A 169 -2.86 22.66 -2.92
C ILE A 169 -4.08 22.36 -2.02
N ASP A 170 -5.28 22.47 -2.55
CA ASP A 170 -6.50 22.06 -1.88
C ASP A 170 -6.79 20.57 -2.17
N ILE A 171 -7.20 19.82 -1.14
CA ILE A 171 -7.77 18.49 -1.28
C ILE A 171 -9.26 18.60 -0.98
N ARG A 172 -10.09 18.30 -1.98
CA ARG A 172 -11.55 18.24 -1.80
C ARG A 172 -12.04 16.80 -1.90
N TYR A 173 -13.07 16.48 -1.13
CA TYR A 173 -13.55 15.11 -1.04
C TYR A 173 -15.05 15.01 -0.81
N THR A 174 -15.59 13.85 -1.18
CA THR A 174 -16.93 13.35 -0.89
C THR A 174 -16.85 12.00 -0.18
N THR A 175 -17.93 11.53 0.42
CA THR A 175 -18.00 10.24 1.13
C THR A 175 -19.10 9.32 0.61
N ASP A 176 -19.73 9.71 -0.48
CA ASP A 176 -20.82 9.00 -1.17
C ASP A 176 -20.43 8.46 -2.55
N GLY A 177 -19.16 8.63 -2.93
CA GLY A 177 -18.61 8.20 -4.22
C GLY A 177 -18.79 9.22 -5.35
N SER A 178 -19.47 10.34 -5.10
CA SER A 178 -19.60 11.40 -6.12
C SER A 178 -18.25 12.10 -6.37
N GLU A 179 -18.03 12.60 -7.60
CA GLU A 179 -16.81 13.34 -7.94
C GLU A 179 -16.77 14.69 -7.19
N PRO A 180 -15.62 15.01 -6.56
CA PRO A 180 -15.45 16.30 -5.87
C PRO A 180 -15.46 17.48 -6.83
N THR A 181 -16.11 18.55 -6.41
CA THR A 181 -16.16 19.85 -7.09
C THR A 181 -15.54 20.93 -6.21
N VAL A 182 -15.42 22.16 -6.71
CA VAL A 182 -14.96 23.32 -5.94
C VAL A 182 -15.81 23.60 -4.69
N SER A 183 -17.06 23.17 -4.70
CA SER A 183 -17.99 23.30 -3.55
C SER A 183 -17.95 22.12 -2.58
N SER A 184 -17.26 21.03 -2.94
CA SER A 184 -17.11 19.86 -2.08
C SER A 184 -16.28 20.17 -0.85
N LYS A 185 -16.40 19.34 0.17
CA LYS A 185 -15.73 19.53 1.46
C LYS A 185 -14.22 19.63 1.32
N LEU A 186 -13.66 20.71 1.87
CA LEU A 186 -12.21 20.91 1.93
C LEU A 186 -11.62 20.05 3.06
N TYR A 187 -10.60 19.24 2.75
CA TYR A 187 -9.87 18.50 3.76
C TYR A 187 -8.95 19.43 4.57
N LYS A 188 -9.07 19.37 5.88
CA LYS A 188 -8.25 20.17 6.82
C LYS A 188 -7.51 19.32 7.85
N LYS A 189 -8.05 18.16 8.22
CA LYS A 189 -7.50 17.27 9.25
C LYS A 189 -8.07 15.87 9.11
N PRO A 190 -7.42 14.85 9.69
CA PRO A 190 -7.92 13.48 9.73
C PRO A 190 -9.35 13.41 10.25
N PHE A 191 -10.15 12.54 9.68
CA PHE A 191 -11.55 12.32 10.06
C PHE A 191 -11.87 10.84 10.30
N ALA A 192 -12.88 10.60 11.13
CA ALA A 192 -13.27 9.25 11.54
C ALA A 192 -14.35 8.68 10.61
N VAL A 193 -14.19 7.41 10.25
CA VAL A 193 -15.18 6.57 9.59
C VAL A 193 -15.66 5.52 10.59
N LYS A 194 -16.98 5.41 10.81
CA LYS A 194 -17.60 4.45 11.73
C LYS A 194 -18.43 3.40 11.02
N ASP A 195 -18.73 3.63 9.76
CA ASP A 195 -19.49 2.75 8.88
C ASP A 195 -18.77 2.62 7.54
N SER A 196 -19.46 2.14 6.51
CA SER A 196 -18.95 2.11 5.15
C SER A 196 -19.07 3.48 4.48
N ILE A 197 -18.01 3.92 3.80
CA ILE A 197 -18.05 5.08 2.92
C ILE A 197 -17.38 4.76 1.58
N LEU A 198 -17.79 5.48 0.56
CA LEU A 198 -17.12 5.56 -0.73
C LEU A 198 -16.44 6.93 -0.81
N LEU A 199 -15.19 6.99 -0.34
CA LEU A 199 -14.39 8.22 -0.40
C LEU A 199 -13.98 8.47 -1.84
N THR A 200 -14.29 9.66 -2.36
CA THR A 200 -13.67 10.20 -3.56
C THR A 200 -12.95 11.49 -3.19
N ALA A 201 -11.68 11.62 -3.58
CA ALA A 201 -10.88 12.79 -3.26
C ALA A 201 -10.03 13.22 -4.46
N ARG A 202 -9.87 14.54 -4.64
CA ARG A 202 -9.11 15.12 -5.76
C ARG A 202 -8.39 16.40 -5.35
N LEU A 203 -7.29 16.70 -6.04
CA LEU A 203 -6.55 17.94 -5.87
C LEU A 203 -7.17 19.06 -6.67
N PHE A 204 -7.11 20.28 -6.12
CA PHE A 204 -7.58 21.51 -6.77
C PHE A 204 -6.53 22.61 -6.66
N ASP A 205 -6.15 23.15 -7.80
CA ASP A 205 -5.35 24.38 -7.91
C ASP A 205 -6.31 25.56 -8.15
N GLY A 206 -6.67 26.25 -7.07
CA GLY A 206 -7.79 27.19 -7.07
C GLY A 206 -9.10 26.46 -7.41
N GLU A 207 -9.75 26.86 -8.49
CA GLU A 207 -10.99 26.22 -8.97
C GLU A 207 -10.77 25.05 -9.94
N LYS A 208 -9.53 24.85 -10.39
CA LYS A 208 -9.19 23.83 -11.38
C LYS A 208 -8.87 22.49 -10.72
N PRO A 209 -9.63 21.41 -11.00
CA PRO A 209 -9.23 20.07 -10.59
C PRO A 209 -7.99 19.62 -11.36
N ILE A 210 -7.04 19.00 -10.67
CA ILE A 210 -5.83 18.41 -11.25
C ILE A 210 -5.72 16.93 -10.89
N GLY A 211 -4.98 16.19 -11.70
CA GLY A 211 -4.77 14.75 -11.51
C GLY A 211 -6.05 13.93 -11.63
N LYS A 212 -5.93 12.65 -11.29
CA LYS A 212 -7.05 11.70 -11.20
C LYS A 212 -7.68 11.74 -9.81
N SER A 213 -8.96 11.44 -9.71
CA SER A 213 -9.62 11.25 -8.41
C SER A 213 -9.15 9.95 -7.77
N LEU A 214 -8.88 10.02 -6.47
CA LEU A 214 -8.74 8.85 -5.62
C LEU A 214 -10.14 8.31 -5.32
N HIS A 215 -10.34 7.01 -5.48
CA HIS A 215 -11.53 6.29 -5.03
C HIS A 215 -11.10 5.25 -4.01
N LEU A 216 -11.63 5.34 -2.81
CA LEU A 216 -11.33 4.43 -1.71
C LEU A 216 -12.62 4.02 -1.01
N ARG A 217 -12.87 2.72 -0.98
CA ARG A 217 -13.86 2.16 -0.09
C ARG A 217 -13.23 1.93 1.27
N THR A 218 -13.89 2.38 2.33
CA THR A 218 -13.46 2.18 3.71
C THR A 218 -14.66 1.69 4.52
N ASP A 219 -14.50 0.53 5.16
CA ASP A 219 -15.57 -0.14 5.89
C ASP A 219 -15.12 -0.40 7.33
N TYR A 220 -15.82 0.17 8.32
CA TYR A 220 -15.73 -0.35 9.68
C TYR A 220 -16.78 -1.44 9.85
N HIS A 221 -16.37 -2.69 9.98
CA HIS A 221 -17.25 -3.86 9.90
C HIS A 221 -17.11 -4.78 11.13
N LYS A 222 -18.01 -5.77 11.26
CA LYS A 222 -18.10 -6.69 12.40
C LYS A 222 -16.89 -7.59 12.58
N GLY A 223 -16.13 -7.86 11.51
CA GLY A 223 -14.93 -8.69 11.51
C GLY A 223 -13.69 -7.99 12.07
N ILE A 224 -13.65 -6.66 12.13
CA ILE A 224 -12.45 -5.91 12.53
C ILE A 224 -11.99 -6.30 13.94
N GLY A 225 -10.70 -6.69 14.04
CA GLY A 225 -10.07 -7.09 15.29
C GLY A 225 -10.56 -8.42 15.84
N LYS A 226 -11.32 -9.19 15.07
CA LYS A 226 -11.79 -10.53 15.46
C LYS A 226 -10.72 -11.59 15.20
N LYS A 227 -10.88 -12.74 15.87
CA LYS A 227 -9.95 -13.87 15.71
C LYS A 227 -10.17 -14.54 14.36
N ILE A 228 -9.09 -14.70 13.59
CA ILE A 228 -9.04 -15.48 12.37
C ILE A 228 -8.16 -16.72 12.57
N THR A 229 -8.55 -17.84 11.98
CA THR A 229 -7.79 -19.10 12.00
C THR A 229 -7.81 -19.67 10.59
N TYR A 230 -6.65 -19.97 10.05
CA TYR A 230 -6.52 -20.58 8.74
C TYR A 230 -6.60 -22.11 8.83
N ALA A 231 -7.32 -22.73 7.90
CA ALA A 231 -7.32 -24.17 7.74
C ALA A 231 -5.91 -24.68 7.33
N PRO A 232 -5.58 -25.95 7.56
CA PRO A 232 -4.32 -26.52 7.09
C PRO A 232 -4.13 -26.31 5.58
N GLY A 233 -3.05 -25.62 5.21
CA GLY A 233 -2.78 -25.23 3.82
C GLY A 233 -3.56 -24.01 3.31
N GLY A 234 -4.45 -23.41 4.09
CA GLY A 234 -5.26 -22.25 3.70
C GLY A 234 -4.65 -20.88 4.07
N ARG A 235 -3.39 -20.87 4.55
CA ARG A 235 -2.72 -19.65 5.02
C ARG A 235 -1.95 -18.94 3.92
N TYR A 236 -1.80 -17.63 4.07
CA TYR A 236 -1.02 -16.78 3.17
C TYR A 236 0.45 -17.17 3.06
N TYR A 237 1.11 -16.73 1.99
CA TYR A 237 2.50 -17.02 1.67
C TYR A 237 3.46 -16.37 2.69
N GLN A 238 4.29 -17.18 3.35
CA GLN A 238 5.11 -16.77 4.50
C GLN A 238 6.50 -16.25 4.11
N HIS A 239 6.95 -16.51 2.88
CA HIS A 239 8.36 -16.30 2.50
C HIS A 239 8.67 -14.92 1.94
N LYS A 240 7.66 -14.04 1.80
CA LYS A 240 7.87 -12.67 1.34
C LYS A 240 7.06 -11.70 2.19
N GLU A 241 7.74 -10.77 2.87
CA GLU A 241 7.13 -9.89 3.88
C GLU A 241 5.97 -9.07 3.32
N VAL A 242 6.17 -8.45 2.15
CA VAL A 242 5.14 -7.63 1.50
C VAL A 242 3.87 -8.41 1.11
N TYR A 243 3.91 -9.76 1.11
CA TYR A 243 2.75 -10.60 0.79
C TYR A 243 1.98 -11.05 2.03
N LYS A 244 2.40 -10.63 3.20
CA LYS A 244 1.74 -10.98 4.47
C LYS A 244 0.58 -10.04 4.81
N GLY A 245 0.45 -8.88 4.18
CA GLY A 245 -0.65 -7.93 4.30
C GLY A 245 -1.16 -7.77 5.74
N GLY A 246 -0.36 -7.20 6.65
CA GLY A 246 -0.75 -7.04 8.06
C GLY A 246 -0.58 -8.30 8.94
N GLY A 247 -0.10 -9.42 8.39
CA GLY A 247 0.14 -10.66 9.14
C GLY A 247 -1.14 -11.46 9.46
N ASP A 248 -1.16 -12.16 10.58
CA ASP A 248 -2.22 -13.14 10.90
C ASP A 248 -3.64 -12.53 10.97
N ALA A 249 -3.75 -11.28 11.37
CA ALA A 249 -5.02 -10.57 11.46
C ALA A 249 -5.29 -9.62 10.27
N GLY A 250 -4.41 -9.60 9.28
CA GLY A 250 -4.43 -8.60 8.22
C GLY A 250 -5.69 -8.57 7.36
N LEU A 251 -6.41 -9.70 7.25
CA LEU A 251 -7.71 -9.73 6.56
C LEU A 251 -8.87 -9.18 7.40
N LEU A 252 -8.61 -8.75 8.63
CA LEU A 252 -9.60 -8.22 9.58
C LEU A 252 -9.07 -6.99 10.31
N ASP A 253 -8.13 -6.26 9.72
CA ASP A 253 -7.54 -5.07 10.34
C ASP A 253 -8.23 -3.77 9.92
N GLY A 254 -9.16 -3.83 8.97
CA GLY A 254 -9.92 -2.69 8.45
C GLY A 254 -9.13 -1.83 7.47
N LEU A 255 -7.97 -2.28 7.00
CA LEU A 255 -7.08 -1.53 6.12
C LEU A 255 -7.12 -2.10 4.70
N ARG A 256 -7.58 -1.29 3.76
CA ARG A 256 -7.72 -1.70 2.36
C ARG A 256 -6.40 -1.54 1.60
N GLY A 257 -6.16 -2.47 0.68
CA GLY A 257 -5.08 -2.39 -0.28
C GLY A 257 -5.33 -1.36 -1.37
N GLY A 258 -4.24 -0.86 -1.96
CA GLY A 258 -4.26 0.01 -3.13
C GLY A 258 -4.22 -0.79 -4.43
N LYS A 259 -3.70 -0.17 -5.49
CA LYS A 259 -3.60 -0.79 -6.82
C LYS A 259 -2.42 -1.75 -6.99
N SER A 260 -1.52 -1.85 -6.01
CA SER A 260 -0.33 -2.70 -6.06
C SER A 260 -0.36 -3.75 -4.96
N TYR A 261 -0.23 -5.03 -5.33
CA TYR A 261 -0.05 -6.12 -4.36
C TYR A 261 1.27 -6.02 -3.56
N MET A 262 2.13 -5.06 -3.89
CA MET A 262 3.40 -4.78 -3.23
C MET A 262 3.30 -3.68 -2.16
N ASP A 263 2.11 -3.13 -1.88
CA ASP A 263 1.91 -2.04 -0.92
C ASP A 263 1.90 -2.48 0.55
N GLY A 264 2.03 -3.80 0.80
CA GLY A 264 2.04 -4.39 2.14
C GLY A 264 0.65 -4.52 2.78
N ARG A 265 -0.44 -4.30 2.01
CA ARG A 265 -1.83 -4.43 2.47
C ARG A 265 -2.53 -5.67 1.93
N TRP A 266 -1.95 -6.31 0.93
CA TRP A 266 -2.50 -7.48 0.29
C TRP A 266 -1.88 -8.76 0.85
N GLN A 267 -2.71 -9.72 1.25
CA GLN A 267 -2.25 -11.06 1.55
C GLN A 267 -2.21 -11.91 0.29
N GLY A 268 -1.07 -12.50 0.00
CA GLY A 268 -0.85 -13.39 -1.13
C GLY A 268 -0.96 -14.86 -0.73
N PHE A 269 -1.68 -15.66 -1.48
CA PHE A 269 -1.83 -17.10 -1.29
C PHE A 269 -1.25 -17.83 -2.49
N CYS A 270 -0.36 -18.79 -2.27
CA CYS A 270 0.27 -19.60 -3.31
C CYS A 270 1.02 -20.79 -2.67
N PRO A 271 0.90 -22.00 -3.16
CA PRO A 271 -0.03 -22.48 -4.20
C PRO A 271 -1.43 -22.83 -3.66
N ASN A 272 -1.70 -22.48 -2.41
CA ASN A 272 -2.87 -22.90 -1.65
C ASN A 272 -4.01 -21.90 -1.80
N ASP A 273 -5.23 -22.38 -1.59
CA ASP A 273 -6.43 -21.56 -1.45
C ASP A 273 -6.35 -20.68 -0.19
N LEU A 274 -7.13 -19.59 -0.15
CA LEU A 274 -7.49 -18.94 1.10
C LEU A 274 -8.63 -19.74 1.74
N ASP A 275 -8.40 -20.33 2.91
CA ASP A 275 -9.45 -20.97 3.71
C ASP A 275 -9.30 -20.55 5.18
N ALA A 276 -10.22 -19.71 5.64
CA ALA A 276 -10.15 -19.10 6.96
C ALA A 276 -11.49 -19.14 7.69
N ILE A 277 -11.42 -19.32 9.00
CA ILE A 277 -12.55 -19.27 9.94
C ILE A 277 -12.38 -18.04 10.83
N ILE A 278 -13.40 -17.19 10.87
CA ILE A 278 -13.48 -15.96 11.66
C ILE A 278 -14.45 -16.21 12.82
N ASP A 279 -13.99 -16.00 14.06
CA ASP A 279 -14.83 -16.04 15.27
C ASP A 279 -15.26 -14.63 15.64
N LEU A 280 -16.52 -14.27 15.46
CA LEU A 280 -17.08 -12.98 15.81
C LEU A 280 -17.17 -12.75 17.33
N GLY A 281 -16.90 -13.81 18.14
CA GLY A 281 -16.93 -13.76 19.60
C GLY A 281 -18.28 -14.04 20.20
N GLU A 282 -19.35 -13.66 19.54
CA GLU A 282 -20.75 -13.84 19.92
C GLU A 282 -21.63 -14.11 18.71
N VAL A 283 -22.82 -14.65 18.93
CA VAL A 283 -23.81 -14.82 17.84
C VAL A 283 -24.25 -13.44 17.39
N THR A 284 -24.12 -13.17 16.11
CA THR A 284 -24.33 -11.86 15.50
C THR A 284 -25.05 -12.03 14.16
N ALA A 285 -26.06 -11.21 13.90
CA ALA A 285 -26.70 -11.18 12.60
C ALA A 285 -25.76 -10.60 11.54
N ILE A 286 -25.56 -11.33 10.43
CA ILE A 286 -24.78 -10.87 9.28
C ILE A 286 -25.64 -10.99 8.02
N HIS A 287 -25.46 -10.09 7.05
CA HIS A 287 -26.16 -10.13 5.77
C HIS A 287 -25.24 -9.97 4.58
N ARG A 288 -23.93 -9.72 4.84
CA ARG A 288 -22.93 -9.54 3.81
C ARG A 288 -21.55 -9.99 4.31
N VAL A 289 -20.87 -10.80 3.49
CA VAL A 289 -19.47 -11.17 3.67
C VAL A 289 -18.78 -11.07 2.32
N MET A 290 -17.84 -10.16 2.17
CA MET A 290 -17.16 -9.89 0.90
C MET A 290 -15.67 -9.68 1.13
N ALA A 291 -14.85 -10.09 0.17
CA ALA A 291 -13.43 -9.74 0.12
C ALA A 291 -13.06 -9.23 -1.27
N ASN A 292 -12.16 -8.24 -1.32
CA ASN A 292 -11.68 -7.71 -2.57
C ASN A 292 -10.48 -8.51 -3.06
N PHE A 293 -10.50 -8.87 -4.34
CA PHE A 293 -9.41 -9.58 -5.01
C PHE A 293 -8.91 -8.78 -6.21
N MET A 294 -7.63 -8.93 -6.53
CA MET A 294 -7.04 -8.36 -7.73
C MET A 294 -6.61 -9.44 -8.73
N GLN A 295 -6.65 -9.09 -10.00
CA GLN A 295 -5.95 -9.79 -11.06
C GLN A 295 -5.00 -8.83 -11.76
N ILE A 296 -3.75 -9.26 -11.93
CA ILE A 296 -2.73 -8.63 -12.76
C ILE A 296 -1.99 -9.77 -13.44
N ARG A 297 -2.29 -10.03 -14.71
CA ARG A 297 -1.84 -11.28 -15.37
C ARG A 297 -0.34 -11.36 -15.59
N THR A 298 0.33 -10.26 -15.85
CA THR A 298 1.78 -10.27 -16.16
C THR A 298 2.63 -10.80 -15.01
N PRO A 299 2.45 -10.43 -13.72
CA PRO A 299 3.12 -11.12 -12.61
C PRO A 299 2.38 -12.39 -12.15
N GLN A 300 1.42 -12.90 -12.91
CA GLN A 300 0.67 -14.14 -12.62
C GLN A 300 -0.17 -14.08 -11.33
N VAL A 301 -0.83 -12.95 -11.11
CA VAL A 301 -1.84 -12.76 -10.07
C VAL A 301 -3.22 -12.95 -10.70
N PHE A 302 -4.05 -13.82 -10.10
CA PHE A 302 -5.36 -14.18 -10.67
C PHE A 302 -6.49 -14.03 -9.65
N LEU A 303 -7.71 -13.81 -10.14
CA LEU A 303 -8.92 -13.90 -9.34
C LEU A 303 -9.14 -15.34 -8.85
N PRO A 304 -9.88 -15.55 -7.71
CA PRO A 304 -10.34 -16.88 -7.34
C PRO A 304 -11.31 -17.42 -8.41
N ALA A 305 -11.28 -18.71 -8.66
CA ALA A 305 -12.28 -19.34 -9.53
C ALA A 305 -13.67 -19.31 -8.88
N LYS A 306 -13.71 -19.46 -7.56
CA LYS A 306 -14.92 -19.48 -6.74
C LYS A 306 -14.63 -19.03 -5.33
N VAL A 307 -15.56 -18.32 -4.72
CA VAL A 307 -15.59 -18.04 -3.29
C VAL A 307 -16.82 -18.68 -2.67
N GLU A 308 -16.65 -19.30 -1.52
CA GLU A 308 -17.74 -19.86 -0.70
C GLU A 308 -17.73 -19.21 0.68
N VAL A 309 -18.93 -18.87 1.16
CA VAL A 309 -19.12 -18.30 2.51
C VAL A 309 -20.03 -19.23 3.29
N TRP A 310 -19.57 -19.63 4.46
CA TRP A 310 -20.26 -20.56 5.35
C TRP A 310 -20.46 -19.92 6.72
N ALA A 311 -21.54 -20.29 7.40
CA ALA A 311 -21.89 -19.84 8.74
C ALA A 311 -22.01 -20.99 9.73
N SER A 312 -21.67 -20.73 11.00
CA SER A 312 -21.85 -21.70 12.08
C SER A 312 -22.04 -20.97 13.40
N VAL A 313 -22.88 -21.51 14.29
CA VAL A 313 -23.01 -21.01 15.69
C VAL A 313 -22.07 -21.74 16.64
N ASP A 314 -21.65 -22.96 16.34
CA ASP A 314 -20.85 -23.84 17.22
C ASP A 314 -19.39 -24.01 16.79
N GLY A 315 -19.04 -23.50 15.59
CA GLY A 315 -17.71 -23.61 14.99
C GLY A 315 -17.35 -25.01 14.49
N LYS A 316 -18.33 -25.93 14.43
CA LYS A 316 -18.17 -27.33 13.98
C LYS A 316 -19.06 -27.64 12.79
N ASN A 317 -20.32 -27.29 12.90
CA ASN A 317 -21.33 -27.53 11.89
C ASN A 317 -21.52 -26.26 11.06
N PHE A 318 -21.02 -26.28 9.83
CA PHE A 318 -21.09 -25.14 8.92
C PHE A 318 -22.17 -25.34 7.85
N THR A 319 -22.99 -24.32 7.62
CA THR A 319 -23.98 -24.25 6.56
C THR A 319 -23.52 -23.26 5.50
N LEU A 320 -23.57 -23.64 4.23
CA LEU A 320 -23.23 -22.77 3.11
C LEU A 320 -24.29 -21.65 3.00
N LEU A 321 -23.85 -20.41 3.08
CA LEU A 321 -24.70 -19.22 2.85
C LEU A 321 -24.82 -18.92 1.35
N GLY A 322 -23.72 -19.05 0.63
CA GLY A 322 -23.67 -18.84 -0.81
C GLY A 322 -22.29 -18.95 -1.38
N SER A 323 -22.24 -18.89 -2.71
CA SER A 323 -21.00 -18.92 -3.48
C SER A 323 -21.04 -17.90 -4.60
N ASP A 324 -19.85 -17.41 -4.97
CA ASP A 324 -19.64 -16.46 -6.06
C ASP A 324 -18.55 -17.00 -6.99
N ILE A 325 -18.80 -16.99 -8.29
CA ILE A 325 -17.96 -17.64 -9.30
C ILE A 325 -17.40 -16.55 -10.23
N CYS A 326 -16.09 -16.63 -10.51
CA CYS A 326 -15.45 -15.79 -11.50
C CYS A 326 -15.95 -16.15 -12.91
N SER A 327 -16.46 -15.18 -13.65
CA SER A 327 -16.88 -15.39 -15.03
C SER A 327 -15.67 -15.52 -15.97
N GLU A 328 -15.86 -16.15 -17.14
CA GLU A 328 -14.81 -16.21 -18.18
C GLU A 328 -14.38 -14.82 -18.66
N GLU A 329 -15.32 -13.88 -18.75
CA GLU A 329 -15.03 -12.50 -19.12
C GLU A 329 -14.11 -11.81 -18.11
N GLU A 330 -14.39 -11.96 -16.81
CA GLU A 330 -13.56 -11.41 -15.74
C GLU A 330 -12.17 -12.05 -15.71
N ALA A 331 -12.11 -13.38 -15.82
CA ALA A 331 -10.85 -14.12 -15.89
C ALA A 331 -10.02 -13.77 -17.14
N GLY A 332 -10.65 -13.27 -18.19
CA GLY A 332 -10.00 -12.81 -19.42
C GLY A 332 -9.31 -11.45 -19.33
N LYS A 333 -9.66 -10.61 -18.34
CA LYS A 333 -9.12 -9.25 -18.21
C LYS A 333 -7.67 -9.27 -17.74
N ASP A 334 -6.84 -8.38 -18.25
CA ASP A 334 -5.44 -8.28 -17.84
C ASP A 334 -5.30 -7.69 -16.43
N VAL A 335 -6.08 -6.66 -16.12
CA VAL A 335 -6.15 -6.03 -14.81
C VAL A 335 -7.61 -5.86 -14.41
N ILE A 336 -7.97 -6.37 -13.24
CA ILE A 336 -9.30 -6.20 -12.64
C ILE A 336 -9.22 -6.31 -11.11
N PHE A 337 -10.02 -5.51 -10.42
CA PHE A 337 -10.31 -5.62 -8.99
C PHE A 337 -11.78 -5.96 -8.82
N ARG A 338 -12.09 -6.98 -8.01
CA ARG A 338 -13.45 -7.46 -7.82
C ARG A 338 -13.69 -7.95 -6.40
N ASP A 339 -14.82 -7.55 -5.83
CA ASP A 339 -15.33 -8.11 -4.58
C ASP A 339 -16.00 -9.46 -4.86
N PHE A 340 -15.62 -10.50 -4.11
CA PHE A 340 -16.25 -11.82 -4.10
C PHE A 340 -16.80 -12.14 -2.73
N GLY A 341 -17.93 -12.86 -2.68
CA GLY A 341 -18.48 -13.34 -1.43
C GLY A 341 -19.96 -13.63 -1.47
N TRP A 342 -20.68 -13.24 -0.42
CA TRP A 342 -22.09 -13.48 -0.23
C TRP A 342 -22.83 -12.25 0.26
N ILE A 343 -24.02 -12.03 -0.30
CA ILE A 343 -25.02 -11.06 0.17
C ILE A 343 -26.36 -11.80 0.24
N GLY A 344 -27.07 -11.72 1.36
CA GLY A 344 -28.33 -12.41 1.55
C GLY A 344 -29.15 -11.89 2.72
N THR A 345 -30.14 -12.66 3.12
CA THR A 345 -30.96 -12.35 4.30
C THR A 345 -30.11 -12.38 5.57
N PRO A 346 -30.41 -11.51 6.57
CA PRO A 346 -29.75 -11.56 7.86
C PRO A 346 -29.74 -12.96 8.47
N THR A 347 -28.56 -13.46 8.80
CA THR A 347 -28.34 -14.79 9.34
C THR A 347 -27.57 -14.69 10.65
N GLU A 348 -28.11 -15.31 11.70
CA GLU A 348 -27.46 -15.37 13.02
C GLU A 348 -26.30 -16.36 12.99
N THR A 349 -25.08 -15.90 13.26
CA THR A 349 -23.89 -16.74 13.28
C THR A 349 -22.82 -16.19 14.23
N ARG A 350 -22.00 -17.08 14.77
CA ARG A 350 -20.77 -16.70 15.49
C ARG A 350 -19.51 -16.92 14.64
N TYR A 351 -19.49 -17.97 13.82
CA TYR A 351 -18.34 -18.33 13.02
C TYR A 351 -18.65 -18.17 11.53
N VAL A 352 -17.78 -17.48 10.82
CA VAL A 352 -17.82 -17.34 9.37
C VAL A 352 -16.62 -18.04 8.79
N ARG A 353 -16.81 -19.01 7.88
CA ARG A 353 -15.74 -19.56 7.06
C ARG A 353 -15.78 -18.91 5.69
N PHE A 354 -14.66 -18.38 5.29
CA PHE A 354 -14.43 -17.78 3.97
C PHE A 354 -13.42 -18.63 3.22
N HIS A 355 -13.85 -19.19 2.10
CA HIS A 355 -13.02 -20.07 1.29
C HIS A 355 -12.94 -19.54 -0.14
N ALA A 356 -11.78 -19.06 -0.54
CA ALA A 356 -11.50 -18.61 -1.90
C ALA A 356 -10.64 -19.65 -2.62
N ILE A 357 -11.24 -20.31 -3.60
CA ILE A 357 -10.69 -21.45 -4.34
C ILE A 357 -9.95 -20.93 -5.57
N GLN A 358 -8.68 -21.28 -5.71
CA GLN A 358 -7.88 -20.91 -6.87
C GLN A 358 -8.28 -21.74 -8.11
N GLY A 359 -8.41 -21.06 -9.24
CA GLY A 359 -8.55 -21.74 -10.55
C GLY A 359 -7.21 -22.16 -11.16
N LYS A 360 -6.13 -21.49 -10.76
CA LYS A 360 -4.76 -21.74 -11.19
C LYS A 360 -3.86 -21.75 -9.95
N LYS A 361 -2.95 -22.70 -9.87
CA LYS A 361 -1.98 -22.80 -8.75
C LYS A 361 -0.91 -21.68 -8.83
N GLN A 362 -1.35 -20.43 -8.74
CA GLN A 362 -0.53 -19.24 -8.81
C GLN A 362 -0.96 -18.26 -7.72
N PHE A 363 -0.52 -17.01 -7.76
CA PHE A 363 -0.85 -16.08 -6.69
C PHE A 363 -2.31 -15.61 -6.76
N LEU A 364 -2.99 -15.70 -5.62
CA LEU A 364 -4.26 -15.07 -5.28
C LEU A 364 -3.96 -13.97 -4.24
N PHE A 365 -4.46 -12.76 -4.45
CA PHE A 365 -4.29 -11.68 -3.49
C PHE A 365 -5.64 -11.11 -3.06
N THR A 366 -5.78 -10.92 -1.73
CA THR A 366 -6.94 -10.24 -1.12
C THR A 366 -6.48 -9.31 0.00
N ASP A 367 -7.24 -8.26 0.28
CA ASP A 367 -6.88 -7.22 1.26
C ASP A 367 -7.66 -7.33 2.57
N GLU A 368 -8.98 -7.48 2.54
CA GLU A 368 -9.85 -7.45 3.73
C GLU A 368 -11.09 -8.32 3.52
N ILE A 369 -11.52 -9.02 4.57
CA ILE A 369 -12.81 -9.74 4.60
C ILE A 369 -13.83 -8.90 5.38
N VAL A 370 -14.69 -8.19 4.67
CA VAL A 370 -15.72 -7.30 5.23
C VAL A 370 -16.94 -8.10 5.65
N ILE A 371 -17.36 -8.00 6.92
CA ILE A 371 -18.52 -8.67 7.50
C ILE A 371 -19.52 -7.61 8.01
N GLN A 372 -20.72 -7.56 7.44
CA GLN A 372 -21.77 -6.58 7.79
C GLN A 372 -23.06 -7.25 8.22
#